data_b3d851e1d10fa928c01cc57da3d1e6e0
#
_entry.id   b3d851e1d10fa928c01cc57da3d1e6e0
#
_cell.length_a   1.000
_cell.length_b   1.000
_cell.length_c   1.000
_cell.angle_alpha   90.00
_cell.angle_beta   90.00
_cell.angle_gamma   90.00
#
_symmetry.space_group_name_H-M   'P 1'
#
loop_
_entity.id
_entity.type
_entity.pdbx_description
1 polymer ?
#
loop_
_entity_poly.entity_id
_entity_poly.type
_entity_poly.pdbx_seq_one_letter_code
_entity_poly.pdbx_strand_id
1 'polypeptide(L)'
;LSRQQLADAMQRCYALRLGLAVHAIGDGAVRATLDARAQLHSAVRFNFVTHAGPFLRIEHCELIDTLDTPRFAAMNAVASVQPCHLLTDIEVLRRQLPHRLHRVLPLRELIDNGCAPGELLWFGSDVPIVPADPADSLTAATVRGRSGTPRDSAIAPEQSLTLQECYLAFAAGR
;
A
#
# COMPACT_ATOMS: atom_id res chain seq x y z
N LEU A 1 -9.64 13.93 -7.83
CA LEU A 1 -9.72 13.60 -9.26
C LEU A 1 -10.95 12.73 -9.50
N SER A 2 -11.67 12.95 -10.61
CA SER A 2 -12.66 11.99 -11.09
C SER A 2 -11.98 10.73 -11.63
N ARG A 3 -12.74 9.63 -11.75
CA ARG A 3 -12.22 8.38 -12.37
C ARG A 3 -11.67 8.61 -13.78
N GLN A 4 -12.35 9.44 -14.57
CA GLN A 4 -11.91 9.79 -15.94
C GLN A 4 -10.60 10.57 -15.92
N GLN A 5 -10.49 11.59 -15.07
CA GLN A 5 -9.24 12.39 -14.93
C GLN A 5 -8.06 11.51 -14.50
N LEU A 6 -8.29 10.52 -13.65
CA LEU A 6 -7.26 9.58 -13.21
C LEU A 6 -6.83 8.66 -14.36
N ALA A 7 -7.78 8.12 -15.13
CA ALA A 7 -7.51 7.31 -16.30
C ALA A 7 -6.73 8.09 -17.38
N ASP A 8 -7.14 9.33 -17.64
CA ASP A 8 -6.45 10.21 -18.60
C ASP A 8 -5.02 10.55 -18.16
N ALA A 9 -4.81 10.76 -16.85
CA ALA A 9 -3.47 10.99 -16.30
C ALA A 9 -2.59 9.74 -16.46
N MET A 10 -3.12 8.55 -16.13
CA MET A 10 -2.42 7.28 -16.33
C MET A 10 -2.04 7.06 -17.79
N GLN A 11 -2.95 7.31 -18.71
CA GLN A 11 -2.70 7.15 -20.14
C GLN A 11 -1.59 8.09 -20.63
N ARG A 12 -1.58 9.35 -20.16
CA ARG A 12 -0.52 10.31 -20.50
C ARG A 12 0.84 9.90 -19.93
N CYS A 13 0.90 9.52 -18.64
CA CYS A 13 2.14 9.04 -18.03
C CYS A 13 2.67 7.82 -18.78
N TYR A 14 1.78 6.90 -19.13
CA TYR A 14 2.11 5.71 -19.87
C TYR A 14 2.71 6.03 -21.26
N ALA A 15 2.06 6.91 -22.03
CA ALA A 15 2.55 7.32 -23.35
C ALA A 15 3.94 8.01 -23.28
N LEU A 16 4.24 8.69 -22.18
CA LEU A 16 5.52 9.35 -21.92
C LEU A 16 6.56 8.43 -21.24
N ARG A 17 6.22 7.16 -20.97
CA ARG A 17 7.07 6.20 -20.24
C ARG A 17 7.46 6.68 -18.85
N LEU A 18 6.58 7.42 -18.17
CA LEU A 18 6.76 7.87 -16.81
C LEU A 18 6.06 6.94 -15.84
N GLY A 19 6.67 6.70 -14.67
CA GLY A 19 5.98 6.08 -13.54
C GLY A 19 4.97 7.05 -12.93
N LEU A 20 3.95 6.51 -12.29
CA LEU A 20 2.90 7.28 -11.62
C LEU A 20 2.77 6.85 -10.17
N ALA A 21 2.82 7.82 -9.25
CA ALA A 21 2.46 7.64 -7.85
C ALA A 21 1.09 8.27 -7.60
N VAL A 22 0.20 7.54 -6.95
CA VAL A 22 -1.17 7.98 -6.65
C VAL A 22 -1.42 7.87 -5.16
N HIS A 23 -1.74 8.98 -4.50
CA HIS A 23 -2.16 9.01 -3.12
C HIS A 23 -3.56 8.40 -2.97
N ALA A 24 -3.72 7.30 -2.21
CA ALA A 24 -4.98 6.61 -1.99
C ALA A 24 -5.02 5.94 -0.62
N ILE A 25 -5.63 6.60 0.36
CA ILE A 25 -5.72 6.13 1.75
C ILE A 25 -6.84 5.09 1.92
N GLY A 26 -8.06 5.43 1.47
CA GLY A 26 -9.25 4.60 1.64
C GLY A 26 -9.49 3.64 0.49
N ASP A 27 -10.21 2.55 0.76
CA ASP A 27 -10.53 1.48 -0.19
C ASP A 27 -11.22 1.96 -1.47
N GLY A 28 -12.09 2.97 -1.37
CA GLY A 28 -12.72 3.58 -2.55
C GLY A 28 -11.70 4.26 -3.47
N ALA A 29 -10.67 4.93 -2.91
CA ALA A 29 -9.61 5.56 -3.68
C ALA A 29 -8.66 4.52 -4.28
N VAL A 30 -8.30 3.48 -3.51
CA VAL A 30 -7.51 2.34 -3.99
C VAL A 30 -8.22 1.65 -5.15
N ARG A 31 -9.51 1.32 -4.99
CA ARG A 31 -10.34 0.71 -6.05
C ARG A 31 -10.38 1.57 -7.30
N ALA A 32 -10.64 2.87 -7.17
CA ALA A 32 -10.68 3.79 -8.32
C ALA A 32 -9.35 3.82 -9.07
N THR A 33 -8.24 3.74 -8.34
CA THR A 33 -6.89 3.71 -8.93
C THR A 33 -6.64 2.40 -9.69
N LEU A 34 -6.99 1.27 -9.09
CA LEU A 34 -6.87 -0.04 -9.74
C LEU A 34 -7.82 -0.18 -10.93
N ASP A 35 -9.03 0.40 -10.88
CA ASP A 35 -9.98 0.43 -12.01
C ASP A 35 -9.42 1.23 -13.19
N ALA A 36 -8.84 2.41 -12.92
CA ALA A 36 -8.18 3.20 -13.95
C ALA A 36 -6.99 2.46 -14.60
N ARG A 37 -6.22 1.73 -13.78
CA ARG A 37 -5.12 0.87 -14.26
C ARG A 37 -5.64 -0.28 -15.12
N ALA A 38 -6.77 -0.91 -14.73
CA ALA A 38 -7.38 -1.98 -15.50
C ALA A 38 -7.84 -1.52 -16.89
N GLN A 39 -8.40 -0.32 -17.01
CA GLN A 39 -8.79 0.26 -18.31
C GLN A 39 -7.57 0.43 -19.23
N LEU A 40 -6.44 0.86 -18.69
CA LEU A 40 -5.21 0.96 -19.47
C LEU A 40 -4.71 -0.42 -19.90
N HIS A 41 -4.82 -1.44 -19.05
CA HIS A 41 -4.36 -2.79 -19.33
C HIS A 41 -5.16 -3.49 -20.44
N SER A 42 -6.46 -3.23 -20.55
CA SER A 42 -7.30 -3.78 -21.60
C SER A 42 -6.98 -3.20 -22.99
N ALA A 43 -6.45 -1.98 -23.05
CA ALA A 43 -6.10 -1.29 -24.29
C ALA A 43 -4.71 -1.68 -24.82
N VAL A 44 -3.84 -2.22 -23.99
CA VAL A 44 -2.44 -2.48 -24.34
C VAL A 44 -1.88 -3.68 -23.55
N ARG A 45 -1.32 -4.68 -24.23
CA ARG A 45 -0.63 -5.82 -23.56
C ARG A 45 0.71 -5.33 -22.97
N PHE A 46 0.82 -5.25 -21.63
CA PHE A 46 2.02 -4.70 -21.01
C PHE A 46 2.50 -5.40 -19.74
N ASN A 47 3.79 -5.75 -19.81
CA ASN A 47 4.72 -5.72 -18.69
C ASN A 47 5.64 -4.50 -18.87
N PHE A 48 5.12 -3.28 -18.63
CA PHE A 48 5.94 -2.08 -18.76
C PHE A 48 6.55 -1.75 -17.39
N VAL A 49 7.85 -1.92 -17.32
CA VAL A 49 8.67 -1.41 -16.23
C VAL A 49 9.28 -0.10 -16.73
N THR A 50 9.13 0.98 -15.99
CA THR A 50 9.84 2.23 -16.29
C THR A 50 11.32 2.06 -15.96
N HIS A 51 12.18 2.98 -16.39
CA HIS A 51 13.59 2.97 -15.96
C HIS A 51 13.75 3.07 -14.43
N ALA A 52 12.68 3.47 -13.72
CA ALA A 52 12.65 3.65 -12.28
C ALA A 52 11.84 2.57 -11.52
N GLY A 53 11.40 1.48 -12.18
CA GLY A 53 10.63 0.41 -11.56
C GLY A 53 9.21 0.25 -12.10
N PRO A 54 8.27 -0.32 -11.35
CA PRO A 54 6.88 -0.51 -11.75
C PRO A 54 6.19 0.79 -12.17
N PHE A 55 5.30 0.71 -13.15
CA PHE A 55 4.60 1.88 -13.68
C PHE A 55 3.71 2.58 -12.64
N LEU A 56 2.98 1.82 -11.83
CA LEU A 56 2.04 2.34 -10.85
C LEU A 56 2.49 2.05 -9.43
N ARG A 57 2.54 3.10 -8.62
CA ARG A 57 2.71 3.04 -7.18
C ARG A 57 1.51 3.70 -6.51
N ILE A 58 0.84 2.98 -5.61
CA ILE A 58 -0.28 3.47 -4.83
C ILE A 58 0.23 3.75 -3.42
N GLU A 59 0.21 5.02 -3.04
CA GLU A 59 0.71 5.48 -1.75
C GLU A 59 -0.35 5.31 -0.66
N HIS A 60 0.08 5.02 0.54
CA HIS A 60 -0.66 4.80 1.78
C HIS A 60 -1.37 3.45 1.80
N CYS A 61 -2.36 3.19 0.96
CA CYS A 61 -3.08 1.91 0.93
C CYS A 61 -3.55 1.48 2.33
N GLU A 62 -3.99 2.43 3.15
CA GLU A 62 -4.25 2.19 4.57
C GLU A 62 -5.47 1.31 4.80
N LEU A 63 -6.49 1.47 3.94
CA LEU A 63 -7.65 0.59 3.89
C LEU A 63 -7.77 0.00 2.50
N ILE A 64 -7.78 -1.33 2.39
CA ILE A 64 -7.95 -2.04 1.13
C ILE A 64 -9.07 -3.08 1.28
N ASP A 65 -10.00 -3.11 0.33
CA ASP A 65 -11.01 -4.14 0.25
C ASP A 65 -10.37 -5.49 -0.15
N THR A 66 -10.89 -6.60 0.38
CA THR A 66 -10.40 -7.96 0.09
C THR A 66 -10.40 -8.27 -1.41
N LEU A 67 -11.37 -7.75 -2.17
CA LEU A 67 -11.43 -7.96 -3.62
C LEU A 67 -10.34 -7.19 -4.38
N ASP A 68 -9.70 -6.21 -3.76
CA ASP A 68 -8.69 -5.38 -4.40
C ASP A 68 -7.25 -5.82 -4.10
N THR A 69 -6.99 -6.54 -3.00
CA THR A 69 -5.65 -7.00 -2.65
C THR A 69 -4.99 -7.86 -3.74
N PRO A 70 -5.66 -8.83 -4.41
CA PRO A 70 -5.02 -9.63 -5.46
C PRO A 70 -4.76 -8.82 -6.75
N ARG A 71 -5.43 -7.69 -6.92
CA ARG A 71 -5.30 -6.85 -8.11
C ARG A 71 -3.94 -6.14 -8.18
N PHE A 72 -3.28 -5.89 -7.04
CA PHE A 72 -1.96 -5.28 -7.03
C PHE A 72 -0.95 -6.13 -7.80
N ALA A 73 -0.79 -7.39 -7.45
CA ALA A 73 0.11 -8.31 -8.14
C ALA A 73 -0.31 -8.53 -9.61
N ALA A 74 -1.60 -8.76 -9.85
CA ALA A 74 -2.13 -8.97 -11.20
C ALA A 74 -1.88 -7.79 -12.15
N MET A 75 -1.79 -6.57 -11.63
CA MET A 75 -1.56 -5.35 -12.41
C MET A 75 -0.13 -4.81 -12.33
N ASN A 76 0.77 -5.51 -11.64
CA ASN A 76 2.12 -5.05 -11.35
C ASN A 76 2.11 -3.64 -10.73
N ALA A 77 1.23 -3.43 -9.74
CA ALA A 77 1.10 -2.19 -9.00
C ALA A 77 1.76 -2.34 -7.62
N VAL A 78 2.54 -1.35 -7.22
CA VAL A 78 3.18 -1.32 -5.91
C VAL A 78 2.21 -0.78 -4.88
N ALA A 79 2.07 -1.49 -3.76
CA ALA A 79 1.53 -0.94 -2.52
C ALA A 79 2.69 -0.28 -1.74
N SER A 80 2.72 1.05 -1.74
CA SER A 80 3.72 1.86 -1.02
C SER A 80 3.10 2.36 0.27
N VAL A 81 3.42 1.70 1.37
CA VAL A 81 2.72 1.89 2.65
C VAL A 81 3.62 2.50 3.72
N GLN A 82 3.00 3.15 4.69
CA GLN A 82 3.68 3.76 5.83
C GLN A 82 3.14 3.14 7.12
N PRO A 83 3.66 1.98 7.56
CA PRO A 83 3.14 1.31 8.75
C PRO A 83 3.18 2.17 10.02
N CYS A 84 4.13 3.10 10.14
CA CYS A 84 4.25 4.04 11.25
C CYS A 84 3.00 4.90 11.47
N HIS A 85 2.23 5.20 10.42
CA HIS A 85 0.98 5.98 10.54
C HIS A 85 -0.04 5.27 11.44
N LEU A 86 -0.05 3.93 11.46
CA LEU A 86 -0.90 3.18 12.37
C LEU A 86 -0.74 3.63 13.82
N LEU A 87 0.49 3.95 14.27
CA LEU A 87 0.77 4.30 15.67
C LEU A 87 0.11 5.62 16.07
N THR A 88 -0.07 6.54 15.14
CA THR A 88 -0.75 7.82 15.37
C THR A 88 -2.27 7.69 15.26
N ASP A 89 -2.75 6.76 14.44
CA ASP A 89 -4.14 6.71 14.02
C ASP A 89 -5.01 5.70 14.79
N ILE A 90 -4.40 4.88 15.68
CA ILE A 90 -5.09 3.82 16.45
C ILE A 90 -6.39 4.32 17.09
N GLU A 91 -6.35 5.46 17.79
CA GLU A 91 -7.51 5.99 18.50
C GLU A 91 -8.61 6.47 17.55
N VAL A 92 -8.21 7.10 16.44
CA VAL A 92 -9.14 7.57 15.40
C VAL A 92 -9.78 6.38 14.69
N LEU A 93 -8.99 5.39 14.31
CA LEU A 93 -9.45 4.16 13.67
C LEU A 93 -10.47 3.42 14.54
N ARG A 94 -10.15 3.21 15.82
CA ARG A 94 -11.07 2.58 16.78
C ARG A 94 -12.38 3.32 16.97
N ARG A 95 -12.34 4.64 16.95
CA ARG A 95 -13.51 5.49 17.15
C ARG A 95 -14.38 5.60 15.89
N GLN A 96 -13.74 5.78 14.73
CA GLN A 96 -14.44 6.11 13.49
C GLN A 96 -14.73 4.87 12.63
N LEU A 97 -13.90 3.85 12.70
CA LEU A 97 -13.97 2.67 11.86
C LEU A 97 -13.88 1.34 12.65
N PRO A 98 -14.56 1.21 13.82
CA PRO A 98 -14.41 0.03 14.67
C PRO A 98 -14.77 -1.28 13.96
N HIS A 99 -15.69 -1.24 13.01
CA HIS A 99 -16.15 -2.38 12.21
C HIS A 99 -15.21 -2.73 11.04
N ARG A 100 -14.17 -1.92 10.80
CA ARG A 100 -13.25 -2.08 9.66
C ARG A 100 -11.77 -2.24 10.08
N LEU A 101 -11.48 -2.37 11.37
CA LEU A 101 -10.11 -2.48 11.87
C LEU A 101 -9.33 -3.65 11.22
N HIS A 102 -10.02 -4.74 10.89
CA HIS A 102 -9.45 -5.88 10.18
C HIS A 102 -8.99 -5.57 8.75
N ARG A 103 -9.35 -4.40 8.21
CA ARG A 103 -8.94 -3.96 6.85
C ARG A 103 -7.83 -2.91 6.87
N VAL A 104 -7.36 -2.54 8.08
CA VAL A 104 -6.28 -1.54 8.21
C VAL A 104 -4.94 -2.17 7.87
N LEU A 105 -4.25 -1.61 6.88
CA LEU A 105 -2.95 -2.08 6.41
C LEU A 105 -2.92 -3.61 6.28
N PRO A 106 -3.62 -4.21 5.30
CA PRO A 106 -3.71 -5.66 5.14
C PRO A 106 -2.42 -6.24 4.54
N LEU A 107 -1.30 -6.07 5.27
CA LEU A 107 0.06 -6.34 4.81
C LEU A 107 0.29 -7.82 4.50
N ARG A 108 -0.18 -8.71 5.40
CA ARG A 108 -0.09 -10.16 5.20
C ARG A 108 -0.88 -10.58 3.98
N GLU A 109 -2.12 -10.08 3.87
CA GLU A 109 -2.98 -10.39 2.74
C GLU A 109 -2.39 -9.93 1.41
N LEU A 110 -1.72 -8.76 1.36
CA LEU A 110 -1.01 -8.31 0.17
C LEU A 110 0.10 -9.28 -0.23
N ILE A 111 0.92 -9.75 0.74
CA ILE A 111 2.00 -10.71 0.48
C ILE A 111 1.41 -12.04 -0.02
N ASP A 112 0.39 -12.55 0.66
CA ASP A 112 -0.27 -13.82 0.32
C ASP A 112 -0.92 -13.78 -1.07
N ASN A 113 -1.30 -12.58 -1.55
CA ASN A 113 -1.80 -12.33 -2.91
C ASN A 113 -0.69 -11.94 -3.91
N GLY A 114 0.59 -12.14 -3.59
CA GLY A 114 1.70 -12.03 -4.52
C GLY A 114 2.44 -10.68 -4.52
N CYS A 115 2.14 -9.78 -3.58
CA CYS A 115 2.93 -8.56 -3.40
C CYS A 115 4.18 -8.84 -2.57
N ALA A 116 5.23 -9.40 -3.19
CA ALA A 116 6.47 -9.70 -2.49
C ALA A 116 7.10 -8.44 -1.88
N PRO A 117 7.58 -8.52 -0.61
CA PRO A 117 8.28 -7.40 0.04
C PRO A 117 9.53 -7.00 -0.75
N GLY A 118 9.69 -5.70 -1.00
CA GLY A 118 10.77 -5.15 -1.81
C GLY A 118 10.48 -5.11 -3.32
N GLU A 119 9.51 -5.88 -3.81
CA GLU A 119 9.09 -5.88 -5.21
C GLU A 119 7.80 -5.07 -5.41
N LEU A 120 6.69 -5.51 -4.82
CA LEU A 120 5.37 -4.87 -4.94
C LEU A 120 4.80 -4.40 -3.59
N LEU A 121 5.45 -4.70 -2.47
CA LEU A 121 5.16 -4.11 -1.16
C LEU A 121 6.38 -3.30 -0.72
N TRP A 122 6.21 -1.98 -0.65
CA TRP A 122 7.26 -1.05 -0.25
C TRP A 122 6.88 -0.32 1.03
N PHE A 123 7.87 -0.10 1.89
CA PHE A 123 7.73 0.69 3.11
C PHE A 123 8.41 2.05 2.99
N GLY A 124 7.77 3.07 3.54
CA GLY A 124 8.30 4.42 3.67
C GLY A 124 7.78 5.08 4.95
N SER A 125 8.15 6.32 5.18
CA SER A 125 7.71 7.12 6.35
C SER A 125 6.81 8.30 5.97
N ASP A 126 6.76 8.66 4.69
CA ASP A 126 6.09 9.89 4.25
C ASP A 126 6.68 11.15 4.92
N VAL A 127 8.01 11.16 5.11
CA VAL A 127 8.72 12.33 5.68
C VAL A 127 8.40 13.60 4.88
N PRO A 128 8.08 14.74 5.53
CA PRO A 128 8.24 15.06 6.94
C PRO A 128 7.00 14.82 7.83
N ILE A 129 5.99 14.06 7.36
CA ILE A 129 4.77 13.78 8.15
C ILE A 129 5.12 13.03 9.44
N VAL A 130 6.01 12.03 9.33
CA VAL A 130 6.66 11.39 10.48
C VAL A 130 8.18 11.37 10.24
N PRO A 131 9.01 11.15 11.29
CA PRO A 131 10.45 11.00 11.12
C PRO A 131 10.80 9.87 10.16
N ALA A 132 11.94 9.98 9.49
CA ALA A 132 12.43 8.97 8.55
C ALA A 132 12.97 7.68 9.24
N ASP A 133 12.88 7.59 10.58
CA ASP A 133 13.32 6.44 11.35
C ASP A 133 12.42 5.22 11.06
N PRO A 134 12.97 4.09 10.61
CA PRO A 134 12.19 2.89 10.32
C PRO A 134 11.64 2.19 11.57
N ALA A 135 12.09 2.50 12.78
CA ALA A 135 11.75 1.79 14.03
C ALA A 135 10.23 1.74 14.27
N ASP A 136 9.53 2.85 14.05
CA ASP A 136 8.08 2.93 14.21
C ASP A 136 7.34 2.06 13.19
N SER A 137 7.79 2.06 11.94
CA SER A 137 7.21 1.18 10.91
C SER A 137 7.46 -0.30 11.20
N LEU A 138 8.66 -0.66 11.67
CA LEU A 138 8.97 -2.03 12.09
C LEU A 138 8.05 -2.46 13.24
N THR A 139 7.88 -1.61 14.26
CA THR A 139 6.98 -1.87 15.39
C THR A 139 5.53 -2.01 14.91
N ALA A 140 5.04 -1.07 14.13
CA ALA A 140 3.68 -1.08 13.62
C ALA A 140 3.38 -2.30 12.75
N ALA A 141 4.30 -2.71 11.89
CA ALA A 141 4.11 -3.85 11.00
C ALA A 141 4.19 -5.21 11.71
N THR A 142 5.00 -5.32 12.78
CA THR A 142 5.21 -6.59 13.52
C THR A 142 4.26 -6.74 14.70
N VAL A 143 4.05 -5.66 15.49
CA VAL A 143 3.23 -5.68 16.72
C VAL A 143 1.78 -5.27 16.45
N ARG A 144 1.53 -4.54 15.35
CA ARG A 144 0.21 -4.00 14.98
C ARG A 144 -0.35 -3.03 16.03
N GLY A 145 0.54 -2.29 16.66
CA GLY A 145 0.27 -1.34 17.71
C GLY A 145 1.57 -0.73 18.23
N ARG A 146 1.49 0.03 19.31
CA ARG A 146 2.66 0.60 19.97
C ARG A 146 3.49 -0.50 20.66
N SER A 147 4.76 -0.22 20.92
CA SER A 147 5.61 -1.14 21.68
C SER A 147 4.92 -1.58 22.97
N GLY A 148 4.94 -2.89 23.25
CA GLY A 148 4.27 -3.48 24.41
C GLY A 148 2.76 -3.68 24.29
N THR A 149 2.15 -3.37 23.13
CA THR A 149 0.71 -3.65 22.90
C THR A 149 0.45 -5.16 22.98
N PRO A 150 -0.47 -5.62 23.87
CA PRO A 150 -0.90 -7.02 23.88
C PRO A 150 -1.57 -7.41 22.55
N ARG A 151 -1.39 -8.67 22.12
CA ARG A 151 -1.89 -9.15 20.85
C ARG A 151 -3.41 -9.01 20.66
N ASP A 152 -4.17 -9.19 21.72
CA ASP A 152 -5.63 -9.02 21.73
C ASP A 152 -6.09 -7.57 21.60
N SER A 153 -5.18 -6.64 21.88
CA SER A 153 -5.39 -5.19 21.76
C SER A 153 -4.78 -4.61 20.47
N ALA A 154 -4.09 -5.41 19.69
CA ALA A 154 -3.48 -5.00 18.43
C ALA A 154 -4.53 -4.77 17.31
N ILE A 155 -4.21 -3.90 16.34
CA ILE A 155 -5.07 -3.67 15.18
C ILE A 155 -4.79 -4.72 14.11
N ALA A 156 -5.76 -5.59 13.83
CA ALA A 156 -5.64 -6.66 12.84
C ALA A 156 -4.34 -7.48 13.02
N PRO A 157 -4.16 -8.18 14.17
CA PRO A 157 -2.91 -8.88 14.48
C PRO A 157 -2.57 -10.01 13.49
N GLU A 158 -3.53 -10.48 12.72
CA GLU A 158 -3.35 -11.44 11.63
C GLU A 158 -2.58 -10.86 10.45
N GLN A 159 -2.54 -9.52 10.33
CA GLN A 159 -1.80 -8.80 9.29
C GLN A 159 -0.34 -8.51 9.65
N SER A 160 0.14 -9.04 10.77
CA SER A 160 1.54 -8.88 11.21
C SER A 160 2.51 -9.49 10.21
N LEU A 161 3.66 -8.82 10.05
CA LEU A 161 4.79 -9.29 9.26
C LEU A 161 5.95 -9.75 10.16
N THR A 162 6.84 -10.54 9.61
CA THR A 162 8.14 -10.81 10.22
C THR A 162 9.09 -9.62 10.02
N LEU A 163 10.10 -9.49 10.89
CA LEU A 163 11.13 -8.47 10.71
C LEU A 163 11.86 -8.59 9.37
N GLN A 164 12.09 -9.81 8.89
CA GLN A 164 12.74 -10.04 7.60
C GLN A 164 11.90 -9.46 6.44
N GLU A 165 10.60 -9.70 6.44
CA GLU A 165 9.68 -9.14 5.42
C GLU A 165 9.67 -7.61 5.49
N CYS A 166 9.69 -7.03 6.68
CA CYS A 166 9.77 -5.58 6.86
C CYS A 166 11.07 -5.00 6.29
N TYR A 167 12.22 -5.62 6.57
CA TYR A 167 13.50 -5.18 6.02
C TYR A 167 13.54 -5.27 4.49
N LEU A 168 12.98 -6.33 3.91
CA LEU A 168 12.87 -6.45 2.46
C LEU A 168 11.97 -5.35 1.89
N ALA A 169 10.86 -5.03 2.53
CA ALA A 169 9.96 -3.96 2.08
C ALA A 169 10.62 -2.56 2.11
N PHE A 170 11.54 -2.30 3.05
CA PHE A 170 12.37 -1.08 3.07
C PHE A 170 13.51 -1.10 2.04
N ALA A 171 13.95 -2.26 1.61
CA ALA A 171 15.03 -2.39 0.62
C ALA A 171 14.54 -2.18 -0.83
N ALA A 172 13.30 -1.75 -1.01
CA ALA A 172 12.66 -1.53 -2.31
C ALA A 172 13.44 -0.56 -3.21
N GLY A 173 13.50 -0.87 -4.49
CA GLY A 173 14.08 0.03 -5.49
C GLY A 173 15.61 0.00 -5.60
N ARG A 174 16.29 -1.03 -5.08
CA ARG A 174 17.73 -1.25 -5.29
C ARG A 174 18.01 -2.06 -6.55
#